data_675577f3ef41fe83b8ec71ea9961ff98
#
_entry.id   675577f3ef41fe83b8ec71ea9961ff98
#
_cell.length_a   1.000
_cell.length_b   1.000
_cell.length_c   1.000
_cell.angle_alpha   90.00
_cell.angle_beta   90.00
_cell.angle_gamma   90.00
#
_symmetry.space_group_name_H-M   'P 1'
#
loop_
_entity.id
_entity.type
_entity.pdbx_description
1 polymer ?
#
loop_
_entity_poly.entity_id
_entity_poly.type
_entity_poly.pdbx_seq_one_letter_code
_entity_poly.pdbx_strand_id
1 'polypeptide(L)'
;GLGDMLKTGCTTSNDLWYPHPVGVKYLVDAEIEAAAEIGIRFHPTRGFHSVPSDIVPPEVVDTKESVVEDTIRLVKKYHDRSRFSMCQVGIAPSIAQYETEDIIEAVVDLAEEYDIMVHGHLAESQHEVEYTLKTWGCRPFEWFKRHRLLGKRFYFAHCIHLNEEEIAQMAETGTGVAHCPISNMLLSSGACPVPSYLEHGLTRIGLGVDGAASSNSSNMLEEIRCAYLLNRLTWGDKAATPDDYLYMATAGGAKVLGRDDIGY
;
A
#
# COMPACT_ATOMS: atom_id res chain seq x y z
N GLY A 1 -9.33 13.58 6.23
CA GLY A 1 -8.16 12.80 5.85
C GLY A 1 -7.02 13.67 5.30
N LEU A 2 -6.96 13.94 3.98
CA LEU A 2 -5.81 14.65 3.34
C LEU A 2 -5.47 15.98 4.02
N GLY A 3 -6.47 16.79 4.39
CA GLY A 3 -6.27 18.07 5.08
C GLY A 3 -5.68 17.91 6.49
N ASP A 4 -6.02 16.84 7.20
CA ASP A 4 -5.47 16.56 8.53
C ASP A 4 -4.02 16.04 8.42
N MET A 5 -3.74 15.20 7.44
CA MET A 5 -2.38 14.79 7.12
C MET A 5 -1.47 15.98 6.80
N LEU A 6 -1.95 16.92 5.99
CA LEU A 6 -1.19 18.13 5.64
C LEU A 6 -0.87 18.98 6.87
N LYS A 7 -1.80 19.13 7.82
CA LYS A 7 -1.58 19.87 9.09
C LYS A 7 -0.52 19.22 9.97
N THR A 8 -0.28 17.92 9.83
CA THR A 8 0.71 17.16 10.61
C THR A 8 2.01 16.90 9.86
N GLY A 9 2.21 17.63 8.73
CA GLY A 9 3.47 17.63 7.97
C GLY A 9 3.55 16.64 6.82
N CYS A 10 2.50 15.88 6.55
CA CYS A 10 2.44 14.97 5.41
C CYS A 10 2.17 15.78 4.12
N THR A 11 3.16 15.88 3.24
CA THR A 11 3.06 16.64 1.99
C THR A 11 2.82 15.78 0.76
N THR A 12 2.91 14.46 0.91
CA THR A 12 2.63 13.48 -0.13
C THR A 12 1.85 12.33 0.47
N SER A 13 0.73 11.99 -0.13
CA SER A 13 -0.10 10.86 0.30
C SER A 13 -0.41 9.94 -0.87
N ASN A 14 -0.70 8.69 -0.58
CA ASN A 14 -1.39 7.80 -1.49
C ASN A 14 -2.70 7.35 -0.86
N ASP A 15 -3.63 6.86 -1.66
CA ASP A 15 -4.85 6.23 -1.20
C ASP A 15 -5.08 4.89 -1.89
N LEU A 16 -5.73 3.98 -1.17
CA LEU A 16 -6.17 2.68 -1.66
C LEU A 16 -7.69 2.62 -1.50
N TRP A 17 -8.40 3.35 -2.35
CA TRP A 17 -9.86 3.28 -2.37
C TRP A 17 -10.33 2.11 -3.22
N TYR A 18 -10.89 1.10 -2.59
CA TYR A 18 -11.34 -0.12 -3.26
C TYR A 18 -12.87 -0.34 -3.31
N PRO A 19 -13.73 0.24 -2.45
CA PRO A 19 -15.18 0.07 -2.58
C PRO A 19 -15.75 1.02 -3.63
N HIS A 20 -15.87 0.55 -4.87
CA HIS A 20 -16.48 1.30 -5.95
C HIS A 20 -17.91 0.79 -6.20
N PRO A 21 -18.97 1.51 -5.76
CA PRO A 21 -20.34 1.09 -6.01
C PRO A 21 -20.64 0.99 -7.50
N VAL A 22 -21.29 -0.10 -7.92
CA VAL A 22 -21.65 -0.36 -9.32
C VAL A 22 -22.44 0.82 -9.90
N GLY A 23 -22.00 1.32 -11.05
CA GLY A 23 -22.64 2.46 -11.73
C GLY A 23 -22.24 3.85 -11.22
N VAL A 24 -21.49 3.95 -10.11
CA VAL A 24 -20.91 5.21 -9.66
C VAL A 24 -19.55 5.41 -10.34
N LYS A 25 -19.37 6.59 -10.95
CA LYS A 25 -18.16 6.92 -11.72
C LYS A 25 -17.45 8.12 -11.10
N TYR A 26 -16.18 8.30 -11.45
CA TYR A 26 -15.38 9.47 -11.09
C TYR A 26 -15.11 9.67 -9.58
N LEU A 27 -15.11 8.59 -8.79
CA LEU A 27 -14.79 8.69 -7.36
C LEU A 27 -13.31 9.07 -7.16
N VAL A 28 -12.40 8.42 -7.87
CA VAL A 28 -10.96 8.75 -7.83
C VAL A 28 -10.69 10.15 -8.41
N ASP A 29 -11.47 10.59 -9.41
CA ASP A 29 -11.38 11.98 -9.91
C ASP A 29 -11.68 13.00 -8.81
N ALA A 30 -12.71 12.76 -7.99
CA ALA A 30 -13.06 13.65 -6.88
C ALA A 30 -11.96 13.74 -5.81
N GLU A 31 -11.27 12.63 -5.52
CA GLU A 31 -10.12 12.64 -4.63
C GLU A 31 -8.95 13.44 -5.20
N ILE A 32 -8.64 13.24 -6.48
CA ILE A 32 -7.59 13.98 -7.18
C ILE A 32 -7.87 15.48 -7.18
N GLU A 33 -9.11 15.87 -7.48
CA GLU A 33 -9.55 17.25 -7.48
C GLU A 33 -9.45 17.87 -6.08
N ALA A 34 -9.88 17.14 -5.04
CA ALA A 34 -9.75 17.59 -3.65
C ALA A 34 -8.27 17.72 -3.22
N ALA A 35 -7.41 16.79 -3.60
CA ALA A 35 -5.98 16.86 -3.33
C ALA A 35 -5.32 18.07 -4.01
N ALA A 36 -5.71 18.34 -5.26
CA ALA A 36 -5.23 19.50 -6.02
C ALA A 36 -5.69 20.83 -5.39
N GLU A 37 -6.93 20.90 -4.91
CA GLU A 37 -7.48 22.11 -4.25
C GLU A 37 -6.71 22.47 -2.98
N ILE A 38 -6.37 21.47 -2.16
CA ILE A 38 -5.61 21.72 -0.91
C ILE A 38 -4.10 21.77 -1.12
N GLY A 39 -3.60 21.42 -2.32
CA GLY A 39 -2.19 21.49 -2.67
C GLY A 39 -1.30 20.40 -2.09
N ILE A 40 -1.86 19.22 -1.78
CA ILE A 40 -1.08 18.03 -1.39
C ILE A 40 -0.71 17.19 -2.63
N ARG A 41 0.54 16.68 -2.66
CA ARG A 41 0.91 15.70 -3.69
C ARG A 41 0.17 14.39 -3.42
N PHE A 42 -0.42 13.80 -4.48
CA PHE A 42 -1.31 12.66 -4.30
C PHE A 42 -1.02 11.55 -5.31
N HIS A 43 -0.93 10.33 -4.81
CA HIS A 43 -0.79 9.12 -5.59
C HIS A 43 -2.08 8.27 -5.44
N PRO A 44 -3.17 8.64 -6.11
CA PRO A 44 -4.41 7.85 -6.06
C PRO A 44 -4.19 6.50 -6.70
N THR A 45 -4.86 5.48 -6.17
CA THR A 45 -4.93 4.19 -6.83
C THR A 45 -6.36 3.84 -7.23
N ARG A 46 -6.54 3.26 -8.42
CA ARG A 46 -7.81 2.62 -8.77
C ARG A 46 -7.87 1.29 -8.05
N GLY A 47 -8.42 1.31 -6.83
CA GLY A 47 -8.64 0.11 -6.04
C GLY A 47 -9.89 -0.64 -6.51
N PHE A 48 -9.98 -1.94 -6.17
CA PHE A 48 -11.13 -2.77 -6.54
C PHE A 48 -11.26 -4.02 -5.68
N HIS A 49 -12.46 -4.62 -5.76
CA HIS A 49 -12.74 -5.99 -5.40
C HIS A 49 -13.37 -6.69 -6.59
N SER A 50 -12.97 -7.91 -6.90
CA SER A 50 -13.53 -8.72 -8.00
C SER A 50 -14.29 -9.97 -7.53
N VAL A 51 -14.22 -10.29 -6.24
CA VAL A 51 -14.90 -11.45 -5.65
C VAL A 51 -15.79 -10.99 -4.49
N PRO A 52 -17.09 -11.30 -4.50
CA PRO A 52 -17.96 -11.00 -3.39
C PRO A 52 -17.65 -11.88 -2.17
N SER A 53 -17.85 -11.35 -0.98
CA SER A 53 -17.68 -12.07 0.28
C SER A 53 -18.61 -11.51 1.37
N ASP A 54 -18.52 -12.03 2.60
CA ASP A 54 -19.31 -11.52 3.73
C ASP A 54 -18.99 -10.04 4.06
N ILE A 55 -17.82 -9.55 3.67
CA ILE A 55 -17.38 -8.16 3.88
C ILE A 55 -17.34 -7.33 2.59
N VAL A 56 -17.48 -7.97 1.43
CA VAL A 56 -17.52 -7.32 0.11
C VAL A 56 -18.89 -7.59 -0.52
N PRO A 57 -19.87 -6.68 -0.34
CA PRO A 57 -21.19 -6.86 -0.90
C PRO A 57 -21.13 -6.77 -2.44
N PRO A 58 -22.08 -7.47 -3.15
CA PRO A 58 -22.07 -7.49 -4.62
C PRO A 58 -22.13 -6.11 -5.28
N GLU A 59 -22.66 -5.11 -4.58
CA GLU A 59 -22.80 -3.74 -5.08
C GLU A 59 -21.48 -2.99 -5.25
N VAL A 60 -20.37 -3.54 -4.70
CA VAL A 60 -19.02 -2.96 -4.83
C VAL A 60 -18.04 -3.92 -5.53
N VAL A 61 -18.55 -4.96 -6.18
CA VAL A 61 -17.73 -5.90 -6.95
C VAL A 61 -17.54 -5.37 -8.37
N ASP A 62 -16.30 -5.14 -8.74
CA ASP A 62 -15.89 -4.69 -10.06
C ASP A 62 -15.71 -5.84 -11.04
N THR A 63 -15.89 -5.55 -12.34
CA THR A 63 -15.46 -6.44 -13.41
C THR A 63 -14.06 -6.07 -13.89
N LYS A 64 -13.35 -7.02 -14.49
CA LYS A 64 -12.06 -6.79 -15.11
C LYS A 64 -12.10 -5.63 -16.11
N GLU A 65 -13.12 -5.59 -16.97
CA GLU A 65 -13.28 -4.55 -17.97
C GLU A 65 -13.43 -3.16 -17.32
N SER A 66 -14.26 -3.06 -16.26
CA SER A 66 -14.45 -1.81 -15.53
C SER A 66 -13.15 -1.29 -14.93
N VAL A 67 -12.38 -2.16 -14.27
CA VAL A 67 -11.10 -1.80 -13.65
C VAL A 67 -10.08 -1.37 -14.69
N VAL A 68 -9.94 -2.13 -15.78
CA VAL A 68 -9.00 -1.84 -16.87
C VAL A 68 -9.33 -0.51 -17.55
N GLU A 69 -10.59 -0.32 -17.98
CA GLU A 69 -11.03 0.88 -18.67
C GLU A 69 -10.85 2.13 -17.81
N ASP A 70 -11.27 2.06 -16.54
CA ASP A 70 -11.19 3.21 -15.63
C ASP A 70 -9.75 3.54 -15.25
N THR A 71 -8.89 2.52 -15.03
CA THR A 71 -7.46 2.74 -14.80
C THR A 71 -6.80 3.46 -15.98
N ILE A 72 -7.04 2.99 -17.21
CA ILE A 72 -6.51 3.61 -18.42
C ILE A 72 -7.00 5.06 -18.56
N ARG A 73 -8.28 5.31 -18.27
CA ARG A 73 -8.87 6.65 -18.28
C ARG A 73 -8.19 7.59 -17.30
N LEU A 74 -8.01 7.14 -16.05
CA LEU A 74 -7.36 7.90 -14.98
C LEU A 74 -5.90 8.20 -15.32
N VAL A 75 -5.16 7.20 -15.79
CA VAL A 75 -3.77 7.38 -16.23
C VAL A 75 -3.68 8.42 -17.33
N LYS A 76 -4.47 8.31 -18.39
CA LYS A 76 -4.46 9.27 -19.52
C LYS A 76 -4.83 10.69 -19.10
N LYS A 77 -5.66 10.85 -18.06
CA LYS A 77 -6.15 12.16 -17.61
C LYS A 77 -5.25 12.83 -16.61
N TYR A 78 -4.67 12.08 -15.67
CA TYR A 78 -4.05 12.64 -14.47
C TYR A 78 -2.60 12.20 -14.19
N HIS A 79 -2.13 11.08 -14.78
CA HIS A 79 -0.82 10.56 -14.48
C HIS A 79 0.27 11.42 -15.09
N ASP A 80 1.06 12.09 -14.25
CA ASP A 80 2.17 12.94 -14.65
C ASP A 80 3.49 12.39 -14.09
N ARG A 81 4.38 11.97 -14.98
CA ARG A 81 5.72 11.43 -14.63
C ARG A 81 6.82 12.47 -14.64
N SER A 82 6.49 13.72 -14.84
CA SER A 82 7.47 14.80 -14.77
C SER A 82 8.04 14.92 -13.35
N ARG A 83 9.25 15.44 -13.26
CA ARG A 83 9.91 15.66 -11.97
C ARG A 83 9.07 16.60 -11.10
N PHE A 84 8.92 16.24 -9.81
CA PHE A 84 8.09 16.95 -8.83
C PHE A 84 6.59 16.98 -9.14
N SER A 85 6.11 16.14 -10.05
CA SER A 85 4.68 16.04 -10.36
C SER A 85 3.83 15.90 -9.11
N MET A 86 2.62 16.46 -9.17
CA MET A 86 1.68 16.46 -8.04
C MET A 86 0.72 15.27 -8.06
N CYS A 87 0.60 14.54 -9.18
CA CYS A 87 -0.29 13.39 -9.29
C CYS A 87 0.34 12.26 -10.10
N GLN A 88 0.42 11.08 -9.51
CA GLN A 88 0.77 9.84 -10.22
C GLN A 88 -0.23 8.75 -9.87
N VAL A 89 -0.99 8.29 -10.85
CA VAL A 89 -2.03 7.28 -10.68
C VAL A 89 -1.39 5.90 -10.57
N GLY A 90 -1.90 5.08 -9.67
CA GLY A 90 -1.60 3.65 -9.54
C GLY A 90 -2.85 2.78 -9.68
N ILE A 91 -2.68 1.48 -9.47
CA ILE A 91 -3.76 0.50 -9.42
C ILE A 91 -3.61 -0.36 -8.16
N ALA A 92 -4.73 -0.80 -7.56
CA ALA A 92 -4.68 -1.48 -6.29
C ALA A 92 -5.70 -2.62 -6.16
N PRO A 93 -5.29 -3.89 -6.36
CA PRO A 93 -6.06 -5.00 -5.83
C PRO A 93 -6.10 -4.87 -4.30
N SER A 94 -7.28 -4.91 -3.70
CA SER A 94 -7.40 -4.72 -2.25
C SER A 94 -6.57 -5.75 -1.48
N ILE A 95 -6.90 -7.03 -1.62
CA ILE A 95 -6.12 -8.16 -1.10
C ILE A 95 -5.95 -9.12 -2.27
N ALA A 96 -4.83 -9.01 -2.99
CA ALA A 96 -4.63 -9.58 -4.31
C ALA A 96 -4.97 -11.09 -4.42
N GLN A 97 -4.66 -11.87 -3.40
CA GLN A 97 -4.97 -13.30 -3.39
C GLN A 97 -6.47 -13.61 -3.24
N TYR A 98 -7.33 -12.64 -2.93
CA TYR A 98 -8.79 -12.83 -2.86
C TYR A 98 -9.51 -12.34 -4.12
N GLU A 99 -8.73 -11.83 -5.09
CA GLU A 99 -9.24 -11.41 -6.38
C GLU A 99 -9.19 -12.54 -7.42
N THR A 100 -9.85 -12.38 -8.55
CA THR A 100 -9.75 -13.37 -9.64
C THR A 100 -8.36 -13.30 -10.31
N GLU A 101 -7.79 -14.44 -10.68
CA GLU A 101 -6.44 -14.49 -11.26
C GLU A 101 -6.34 -13.69 -12.57
N ASP A 102 -7.38 -13.70 -13.40
CA ASP A 102 -7.41 -12.99 -14.68
C ASP A 102 -7.41 -11.47 -14.55
N ILE A 103 -7.96 -10.92 -13.45
CA ILE A 103 -7.84 -9.48 -13.17
C ILE A 103 -6.47 -9.14 -12.61
N ILE A 104 -5.86 -10.02 -11.81
CA ILE A 104 -4.48 -9.84 -11.32
C ILE A 104 -3.47 -9.85 -12.47
N GLU A 105 -3.63 -10.74 -13.45
CA GLU A 105 -2.82 -10.70 -14.66
C GLU A 105 -2.95 -9.36 -15.39
N ALA A 106 -4.18 -8.86 -15.55
CA ALA A 106 -4.41 -7.56 -16.18
C ALA A 106 -3.81 -6.40 -15.38
N VAL A 107 -3.81 -6.46 -14.04
CA VAL A 107 -3.16 -5.44 -13.19
C VAL A 107 -1.65 -5.39 -13.47
N VAL A 108 -1.00 -6.55 -13.54
CA VAL A 108 0.45 -6.62 -13.81
C VAL A 108 0.76 -6.07 -15.20
N ASP A 109 -0.01 -6.49 -16.21
CA ASP A 109 0.19 -6.04 -17.58
C ASP A 109 -0.04 -4.52 -17.73
N LEU A 110 -1.08 -3.96 -17.11
CA LEU A 110 -1.32 -2.50 -17.06
C LEU A 110 -0.17 -1.76 -16.37
N ALA A 111 0.30 -2.30 -15.24
CA ALA A 111 1.40 -1.69 -14.50
C ALA A 111 2.70 -1.64 -15.32
N GLU A 112 2.95 -2.67 -16.13
CA GLU A 112 4.09 -2.71 -17.05
C GLU A 112 3.89 -1.75 -18.25
N GLU A 113 2.71 -1.76 -18.88
CA GLU A 113 2.40 -0.95 -20.07
C GLU A 113 2.43 0.55 -19.79
N TYR A 114 1.81 0.96 -18.68
CA TYR A 114 1.65 2.38 -18.32
C TYR A 114 2.69 2.87 -17.31
N ASP A 115 3.59 1.98 -16.86
CA ASP A 115 4.63 2.26 -15.86
C ASP A 115 4.06 2.91 -14.58
N ILE A 116 2.99 2.31 -14.05
CA ILE A 116 2.29 2.73 -12.84
C ILE A 116 2.61 1.80 -11.67
N MET A 117 2.46 2.32 -10.45
CA MET A 117 2.65 1.55 -9.22
C MET A 117 1.44 0.67 -8.91
N VAL A 118 1.71 -0.49 -8.31
CA VAL A 118 0.68 -1.39 -7.76
C VAL A 118 0.77 -1.38 -6.25
N HIS A 119 -0.35 -1.13 -5.59
CA HIS A 119 -0.51 -1.16 -4.14
C HIS A 119 -1.53 -2.22 -3.72
N GLY A 120 -1.44 -2.72 -2.50
CA GLY A 120 -2.39 -3.67 -1.92
C GLY A 120 -1.99 -4.05 -0.51
N HIS A 121 -2.57 -5.13 0.03
CA HIS A 121 -2.23 -5.68 1.34
C HIS A 121 -1.50 -7.01 1.19
N LEU A 122 -0.57 -7.30 2.09
CA LEU A 122 0.16 -8.57 2.11
C LEU A 122 0.47 -9.00 3.54
N ALA A 123 0.06 -10.21 3.88
CA ALA A 123 0.38 -10.87 5.15
C ALA A 123 0.12 -9.98 6.38
N GLU A 124 -1.03 -9.32 6.39
CA GLU A 124 -1.44 -8.45 7.48
C GLU A 124 -1.78 -9.23 8.74
N SER A 125 -2.51 -10.35 8.59
CA SER A 125 -2.99 -11.13 9.71
C SER A 125 -2.56 -12.61 9.64
N GLN A 126 -2.47 -13.24 10.80
CA GLN A 126 -2.25 -14.69 10.86
C GLN A 126 -3.38 -15.48 10.18
N HIS A 127 -4.61 -14.97 10.25
CA HIS A 127 -5.77 -15.56 9.57
C HIS A 127 -5.58 -15.59 8.05
N GLU A 128 -5.04 -14.53 7.45
CA GLU A 128 -4.71 -14.49 6.02
C GLU A 128 -3.74 -15.60 5.64
N VAL A 129 -2.65 -15.78 6.42
CA VAL A 129 -1.68 -16.85 6.19
C VAL A 129 -2.32 -18.24 6.29
N GLU A 130 -3.14 -18.48 7.30
CA GLU A 130 -3.86 -19.74 7.48
C GLU A 130 -4.85 -20.00 6.35
N TYR A 131 -5.58 -18.99 5.91
CA TYR A 131 -6.53 -19.08 4.81
C TYR A 131 -5.84 -19.44 3.49
N THR A 132 -4.74 -18.78 3.13
CA THR A 132 -4.02 -19.04 1.88
C THR A 132 -3.36 -20.41 1.89
N LEU A 133 -2.78 -20.84 3.01
CA LEU A 133 -2.25 -22.19 3.18
C LEU A 133 -3.34 -23.25 2.98
N LYS A 134 -4.53 -23.04 3.52
CA LYS A 134 -5.66 -23.97 3.41
C LYS A 134 -6.24 -23.99 2.00
N THR A 135 -6.36 -22.82 1.36
CA THR A 135 -7.09 -22.65 0.09
C THR A 135 -6.21 -22.94 -1.12
N TRP A 136 -4.95 -22.47 -1.09
CA TRP A 136 -4.01 -22.58 -2.23
C TRP A 136 -2.75 -23.40 -1.93
N GLY A 137 -2.61 -23.91 -0.71
CA GLY A 137 -1.46 -24.72 -0.32
C GLY A 137 -0.15 -23.94 -0.26
N CYS A 138 -0.20 -22.60 -0.22
CA CYS A 138 0.98 -21.75 -0.12
C CYS A 138 0.72 -20.52 0.74
N ARG A 139 1.78 -19.89 1.24
CA ARG A 139 1.71 -18.63 1.97
C ARG A 139 1.35 -17.46 1.04
N PRO A 140 0.81 -16.33 1.54
CA PRO A 140 0.44 -15.18 0.71
C PRO A 140 1.60 -14.71 -0.18
N PHE A 141 2.82 -14.59 0.35
CA PHE A 141 4.00 -14.15 -0.39
C PHE A 141 4.32 -15.05 -1.59
N GLU A 142 4.24 -16.37 -1.44
CA GLU A 142 4.49 -17.29 -2.54
C GLU A 142 3.43 -17.17 -3.65
N TRP A 143 2.18 -16.89 -3.29
CA TRP A 143 1.12 -16.59 -4.25
C TRP A 143 1.45 -15.31 -5.04
N PHE A 144 1.86 -14.23 -4.35
CA PHE A 144 2.29 -12.97 -4.98
C PHE A 144 3.46 -13.17 -5.96
N LYS A 145 4.44 -13.98 -5.55
CA LYS A 145 5.58 -14.33 -6.40
C LYS A 145 5.15 -15.04 -7.69
N ARG A 146 4.26 -16.03 -7.60
CA ARG A 146 3.73 -16.77 -8.76
C ARG A 146 2.98 -15.87 -9.75
N HIS A 147 2.31 -14.84 -9.25
CA HIS A 147 1.53 -13.90 -10.06
C HIS A 147 2.31 -12.63 -10.45
N ARG A 148 3.64 -12.64 -10.36
CA ARG A 148 4.52 -11.53 -10.78
C ARG A 148 4.29 -10.22 -10.01
N LEU A 149 3.77 -10.28 -8.78
CA LEU A 149 3.46 -9.11 -7.95
C LEU A 149 4.66 -8.65 -7.08
N LEU A 150 5.89 -9.02 -7.44
CA LEU A 150 7.11 -8.60 -6.73
C LEU A 150 7.98 -7.73 -7.63
N GLY A 151 8.70 -6.79 -7.02
CA GLY A 151 9.62 -5.90 -7.71
C GLY A 151 9.40 -4.42 -7.41
N LYS A 152 10.20 -3.57 -8.04
CA LYS A 152 10.22 -2.12 -7.76
C LYS A 152 8.92 -1.38 -8.07
N ARG A 153 8.02 -1.98 -8.82
CA ARG A 153 6.71 -1.42 -9.19
C ARG A 153 5.63 -1.71 -8.16
N PHE A 154 5.93 -2.60 -7.20
CA PHE A 154 4.97 -3.12 -6.24
C PHE A 154 5.33 -2.69 -4.82
N TYR A 155 4.32 -2.38 -4.02
CA TYR A 155 4.44 -2.16 -2.58
C TYR A 155 3.14 -2.54 -1.87
N PHE A 156 3.28 -3.03 -0.63
CA PHE A 156 2.15 -3.59 0.10
C PHE A 156 2.09 -3.04 1.52
N ALA A 157 0.86 -2.84 1.99
CA ALA A 157 0.59 -2.44 3.36
C ALA A 157 0.81 -3.61 4.32
N HIS A 158 1.15 -3.27 5.55
CA HIS A 158 1.33 -4.11 6.74
C HIS A 158 2.54 -5.03 6.67
N CYS A 159 2.55 -6.09 5.85
CA CYS A 159 3.64 -7.05 5.70
C CYS A 159 4.16 -7.59 7.04
N ILE A 160 3.24 -7.98 7.95
CA ILE A 160 3.56 -8.33 9.35
C ILE A 160 4.03 -9.77 9.47
N HIS A 161 3.29 -10.70 8.83
CA HIS A 161 3.46 -12.14 9.01
C HIS A 161 4.32 -12.79 7.92
N LEU A 162 5.34 -12.06 7.44
CA LEU A 162 6.36 -12.63 6.55
C LEU A 162 7.47 -13.32 7.38
N ASN A 163 8.02 -14.40 6.84
CA ASN A 163 9.20 -15.04 7.42
C ASN A 163 10.50 -14.43 6.87
N GLU A 164 11.64 -14.80 7.45
CA GLU A 164 12.96 -14.25 7.09
C GLU A 164 13.33 -14.45 5.61
N GLU A 165 12.96 -15.59 5.01
CA GLU A 165 13.22 -15.85 3.60
C GLU A 165 12.34 -14.97 2.68
N GLU A 166 11.08 -14.76 3.03
CA GLU A 166 10.17 -13.87 2.32
C GLU A 166 10.64 -12.41 2.41
N ILE A 167 11.10 -11.98 3.60
CA ILE A 167 11.67 -10.65 3.83
C ILE A 167 12.93 -10.44 2.99
N ALA A 168 13.84 -11.42 2.95
CA ALA A 168 15.03 -11.37 2.11
C ALA A 168 14.67 -11.19 0.63
N GLN A 169 13.67 -11.93 0.13
CA GLN A 169 13.20 -11.81 -1.24
C GLN A 169 12.51 -10.45 -1.51
N MET A 170 11.79 -9.87 -0.55
CA MET A 170 11.27 -8.49 -0.64
C MET A 170 12.41 -7.49 -0.88
N ALA A 171 13.48 -7.60 -0.09
CA ALA A 171 14.65 -6.73 -0.21
C ALA A 171 15.37 -6.93 -1.56
N GLU A 172 15.59 -8.18 -1.98
CA GLU A 172 16.25 -8.52 -3.25
C GLU A 172 15.49 -8.00 -4.47
N THR A 173 14.17 -8.18 -4.49
CA THR A 173 13.32 -7.72 -5.60
C THR A 173 13.08 -6.20 -5.57
N GLY A 174 13.31 -5.56 -4.44
CA GLY A 174 12.99 -4.16 -4.22
C GLY A 174 11.50 -3.88 -4.08
N THR A 175 10.71 -4.88 -3.67
CA THR A 175 9.28 -4.72 -3.34
C THR A 175 9.14 -3.85 -2.09
N GLY A 176 8.24 -2.85 -2.12
CA GLY A 176 8.09 -1.87 -1.05
C GLY A 176 7.15 -2.33 0.08
N VAL A 177 7.33 -1.76 1.26
CA VAL A 177 6.47 -1.96 2.44
C VAL A 177 5.90 -0.62 2.91
N ALA A 178 4.58 -0.55 3.10
CA ALA A 178 3.91 0.54 3.80
C ALA A 178 3.54 0.06 5.22
N HIS A 179 4.33 0.44 6.21
CA HIS A 179 4.12 0.07 7.61
C HIS A 179 3.08 0.99 8.25
N CYS A 180 2.01 0.41 8.81
CA CYS A 180 0.86 1.12 9.40
C CYS A 180 0.73 0.80 10.90
N PRO A 181 1.61 1.34 11.77
CA PRO A 181 1.74 0.89 13.16
C PRO A 181 0.49 1.06 14.01
N ILE A 182 -0.21 2.19 13.92
CA ILE A 182 -1.43 2.43 14.71
C ILE A 182 -2.54 1.49 14.28
N SER A 183 -2.76 1.33 12.96
CA SER A 183 -3.73 0.40 12.43
C SER A 183 -3.44 -1.04 12.87
N ASN A 184 -2.19 -1.48 12.74
CA ASN A 184 -1.77 -2.81 13.16
C ASN A 184 -2.08 -3.09 14.64
N MET A 185 -1.92 -2.08 15.51
CA MET A 185 -2.25 -2.20 16.94
C MET A 185 -3.77 -2.23 17.17
N LEU A 186 -4.52 -1.34 16.52
CA LEU A 186 -5.98 -1.26 16.69
C LEU A 186 -6.70 -2.50 16.19
N LEU A 187 -6.27 -3.04 15.07
CA LEU A 187 -6.82 -4.26 14.48
C LEU A 187 -6.23 -5.54 15.09
N SER A 188 -5.26 -5.41 16.00
CA SER A 188 -4.55 -6.56 16.59
C SER A 188 -3.87 -7.44 15.54
N SER A 189 -3.44 -6.85 14.42
CA SER A 189 -2.78 -7.57 13.32
C SER A 189 -1.38 -8.06 13.71
N GLY A 190 -0.69 -7.33 14.60
CA GLY A 190 0.65 -7.65 15.09
C GLY A 190 1.66 -6.53 14.92
N ALA A 191 2.93 -6.82 15.20
CA ALA A 191 4.03 -5.88 15.04
C ALA A 191 4.84 -6.20 13.78
N CYS A 192 4.92 -5.25 12.86
CA CYS A 192 5.71 -5.39 11.63
C CYS A 192 7.20 -5.58 11.97
N PRO A 193 7.89 -6.59 11.39
CA PRO A 193 9.27 -6.94 11.72
C PRO A 193 10.29 -5.98 11.09
N VAL A 194 10.17 -4.68 11.41
CA VAL A 194 11.02 -3.61 10.87
C VAL A 194 12.52 -3.90 11.03
N PRO A 195 13.02 -4.40 12.18
CA PRO A 195 14.44 -4.73 12.29
C PRO A 195 14.91 -5.75 11.25
N SER A 196 14.13 -6.78 11.00
CA SER A 196 14.48 -7.79 9.99
C SER A 196 14.51 -7.20 8.58
N TYR A 197 13.56 -6.32 8.22
CA TYR A 197 13.60 -5.60 6.95
C TYR A 197 14.88 -4.79 6.78
N LEU A 198 15.30 -4.07 7.82
CA LEU A 198 16.53 -3.26 7.79
C LEU A 198 17.79 -4.14 7.74
N GLU A 199 17.83 -5.25 8.48
CA GLU A 199 18.93 -6.23 8.46
C GLU A 199 19.11 -6.83 7.05
N HIS A 200 18.03 -7.08 6.32
CA HIS A 200 18.06 -7.52 4.92
C HIS A 200 18.27 -6.39 3.91
N GLY A 201 18.46 -5.16 4.36
CA GLY A 201 18.77 -4.02 3.49
C GLY A 201 17.58 -3.47 2.71
N LEU A 202 16.33 -3.72 3.15
CA LEU A 202 15.15 -3.12 2.53
C LEU A 202 15.13 -1.61 2.79
N THR A 203 15.32 -0.82 1.74
CA THR A 203 15.28 0.65 1.80
C THR A 203 13.95 1.24 1.34
N ARG A 204 13.09 0.43 0.75
CA ARG A 204 11.73 0.80 0.31
C ARG A 204 10.71 0.42 1.38
N ILE A 205 10.83 1.07 2.52
CA ILE A 205 9.90 0.96 3.64
C ILE A 205 9.45 2.37 4.03
N GLY A 206 8.14 2.59 4.05
CA GLY A 206 7.50 3.85 4.42
C GLY A 206 6.50 3.67 5.54
N LEU A 207 6.04 4.78 6.13
CA LEU A 207 4.93 4.80 7.07
C LEU A 207 3.62 5.18 6.37
N GLY A 208 2.53 4.57 6.80
CA GLY A 208 1.17 4.89 6.39
C GLY A 208 0.25 5.07 7.59
N VAL A 209 -0.71 5.98 7.47
CA VAL A 209 -1.75 6.19 8.52
C VAL A 209 -2.89 5.19 8.41
N ASP A 210 -3.03 4.53 7.25
CA ASP A 210 -4.14 3.64 6.93
C ASP A 210 -5.51 4.36 6.95
N GLY A 211 -6.60 3.62 6.86
CA GLY A 211 -7.95 4.16 6.87
C GLY A 211 -8.34 4.78 8.21
N ALA A 212 -9.18 5.82 8.18
CA ALA A 212 -9.64 6.49 9.38
C ALA A 212 -10.42 5.57 10.35
N ALA A 213 -10.99 4.48 9.84
CA ALA A 213 -11.67 3.46 10.65
C ALA A 213 -10.70 2.57 11.44
N SER A 214 -9.45 2.45 10.97
CA SER A 214 -8.42 1.57 11.56
C SER A 214 -7.29 2.33 12.25
N SER A 215 -7.15 3.65 12.07
CA SER A 215 -6.10 4.43 12.74
C SER A 215 -6.61 5.54 13.65
N ASN A 216 -7.88 5.94 13.57
CA ASN A 216 -8.52 7.02 14.33
C ASN A 216 -7.89 8.42 14.12
N SER A 217 -6.75 8.52 13.48
CA SER A 217 -6.08 9.79 13.22
C SER A 217 -5.39 9.74 11.86
N SER A 218 -5.18 10.90 11.26
CA SER A 218 -4.39 11.06 10.04
C SER A 218 -3.10 11.82 10.37
N ASN A 219 -2.46 11.45 11.49
CA ASN A 219 -1.31 12.17 12.06
C ASN A 219 -0.01 11.39 11.87
N MET A 220 0.77 11.74 10.85
CA MET A 220 2.04 11.08 10.54
C MET A 220 3.07 11.19 11.68
N LEU A 221 3.07 12.27 12.47
CA LEU A 221 3.98 12.40 13.62
C LEU A 221 3.62 11.42 14.75
N GLU A 222 2.34 11.10 14.89
CA GLU A 222 1.87 10.07 15.82
C GLU A 222 2.25 8.68 15.34
N GLU A 223 2.14 8.40 14.04
CA GLU A 223 2.61 7.16 13.44
C GLU A 223 4.11 6.92 13.71
N ILE A 224 4.96 7.93 13.50
CA ILE A 224 6.41 7.86 13.81
C ILE A 224 6.63 7.47 15.26
N ARG A 225 5.94 8.15 16.19
CA ARG A 225 6.07 7.88 17.63
C ARG A 225 5.60 6.48 18.00
N CYS A 226 4.44 6.08 17.52
CA CYS A 226 3.85 4.78 17.81
C CYS A 226 4.68 3.64 17.21
N ALA A 227 5.17 3.80 15.97
CA ALA A 227 6.07 2.86 15.32
C ALA A 227 7.32 2.60 16.17
N TYR A 228 7.98 3.68 16.60
CA TYR A 228 9.17 3.56 17.44
C TYR A 228 8.87 2.87 18.78
N LEU A 229 7.83 3.27 19.49
CA LEU A 229 7.48 2.71 20.81
C LEU A 229 7.09 1.22 20.72
N LEU A 230 6.27 0.86 19.73
CA LEU A 230 5.89 -0.53 19.46
C LEU A 230 7.12 -1.38 19.17
N ASN A 231 8.01 -0.88 18.32
CA ASN A 231 9.22 -1.58 17.93
C ASN A 231 10.16 -1.78 19.14
N ARG A 232 10.38 -0.74 19.97
CA ARG A 232 11.15 -0.82 21.21
C ARG A 232 10.56 -1.82 22.20
N LEU A 233 9.23 -1.84 22.33
CA LEU A 233 8.55 -2.80 23.20
C LEU A 233 8.75 -4.25 22.73
N THR A 234 8.69 -4.48 21.42
CA THR A 234 8.70 -5.82 20.83
C THR A 234 10.13 -6.38 20.70
N TRP A 235 11.09 -5.58 20.25
CA TRP A 235 12.45 -6.06 19.90
C TRP A 235 13.57 -5.52 20.83
N GLY A 236 13.23 -4.68 21.79
CA GLY A 236 14.22 -4.17 22.78
C GLY A 236 15.40 -3.48 22.07
N ASP A 237 16.61 -3.94 22.32
CA ASP A 237 17.83 -3.33 21.79
C ASP A 237 18.04 -3.55 20.28
N LYS A 238 17.31 -4.47 19.68
CA LYS A 238 17.32 -4.70 18.22
C LYS A 238 16.35 -3.79 17.47
N ALA A 239 15.55 -2.99 18.17
CA ALA A 239 14.60 -2.09 17.56
C ALA A 239 15.26 -1.07 16.64
N ALA A 240 14.58 -0.70 15.56
CA ALA A 240 14.98 0.40 14.70
C ALA A 240 15.08 1.73 15.48
N THR A 241 15.94 2.61 15.02
CA THR A 241 16.22 3.91 15.66
C THR A 241 15.15 4.96 15.32
N PRO A 242 15.05 6.07 16.06
CA PRO A 242 14.18 7.18 15.67
C PRO A 242 14.49 7.73 14.27
N ASP A 243 15.76 7.76 13.86
CA ASP A 243 16.18 8.24 12.53
C ASP A 243 15.69 7.31 11.42
N ASP A 244 15.59 5.99 11.66
CA ASP A 244 15.01 5.04 10.70
C ASP A 244 13.52 5.36 10.47
N TYR A 245 12.76 5.70 11.51
CA TYR A 245 11.36 6.07 11.37
C TYR A 245 11.15 7.44 10.71
N LEU A 246 12.03 8.40 10.94
CA LEU A 246 12.04 9.66 10.20
C LEU A 246 12.34 9.41 8.71
N TYR A 247 13.29 8.52 8.41
CA TYR A 247 13.54 8.09 7.04
C TYR A 247 12.31 7.45 6.40
N MET A 248 11.63 6.53 7.10
CA MET A 248 10.41 5.88 6.60
C MET A 248 9.28 6.88 6.31
N ALA A 249 9.14 7.92 7.15
CA ALA A 249 8.14 8.97 6.97
C ALA A 249 8.47 9.96 5.84
N THR A 250 9.69 9.93 5.31
CA THR A 250 10.20 10.89 4.31
C THR A 250 10.73 10.18 3.07
N ALA A 251 12.04 10.01 2.97
CA ALA A 251 12.70 9.41 1.80
C ALA A 251 12.31 7.94 1.58
N GLY A 252 12.08 7.18 2.66
CA GLY A 252 11.58 5.80 2.58
C GLY A 252 10.20 5.72 1.95
N GLY A 253 9.26 6.56 2.42
CA GLY A 253 7.92 6.67 1.83
C GLY A 253 7.96 7.10 0.36
N ALA A 254 8.80 8.07 0.01
CA ALA A 254 8.99 8.47 -1.37
C ALA A 254 9.47 7.30 -2.25
N LYS A 255 10.45 6.53 -1.78
CA LYS A 255 10.95 5.35 -2.50
C LYS A 255 9.87 4.26 -2.65
N VAL A 256 9.00 4.07 -1.65
CA VAL A 256 7.87 3.15 -1.74
C VAL A 256 6.95 3.55 -2.90
N LEU A 257 6.68 4.85 -3.06
CA LEU A 257 5.88 5.40 -4.16
C LEU A 257 6.63 5.46 -5.51
N GLY A 258 7.85 4.91 -5.59
CA GLY A 258 8.66 4.97 -6.82
C GLY A 258 9.23 6.35 -7.14
N ARG A 259 9.33 7.25 -6.13
CA ARG A 259 9.83 8.63 -6.27
C ARG A 259 11.25 8.75 -5.75
N ASP A 260 12.11 9.36 -6.55
CA ASP A 260 13.51 9.70 -6.22
C ASP A 260 13.76 11.21 -6.18
N ASP A 261 12.74 12.00 -6.44
CA ASP A 261 12.76 13.46 -6.58
C ASP A 261 12.13 14.21 -5.41
N ILE A 262 11.58 13.49 -4.42
CA ILE A 262 10.94 14.04 -3.21
C ILE A 262 11.40 13.28 -1.95
N GLY A 263 10.97 13.74 -0.76
CA GLY A 263 11.25 13.05 0.51
C GLY A 263 12.56 13.49 1.19
N TYR A 264 13.12 14.64 0.80
CA TYR A 264 14.38 15.19 1.34
C TYR A 264 14.11 16.40 2.21
#